data_5727e38db0f503d59c32a63fb4b760c9
#
_entry.id   5727e38db0f503d59c32a63fb4b760c9
#
_cell.length_a   1.000
_cell.length_b   1.000
_cell.length_c   1.000
_cell.angle_alpha   90.00
_cell.angle_beta   90.00
_cell.angle_gamma   90.00
#
_symmetry.space_group_name_H-M   'P 1'
#
loop_
_entity.id
_entity.type
_entity.pdbx_description
1 polymer ?
#
loop_
_entity_poly.entity_id
_entity_poly.type
_entity_poly.pdbx_seq_one_letter_code
_entity_poly.pdbx_strand_id
1 'polypeptide(L)'
;SEVRKLLRQMKELDSQTALRDFYNMTYDRLFRIAYYYVKQEEWSQEIVLDIFLKLWKQRDTLLDVKNIEDYCFILVKNASLNYLEKESKYATIHSDSLPEPQEQSYSPEESLISEELFAIYVKALDRLPERCREIFIRIREEKQSYAQVAEELDISIKTVDAQLQKAVTRLKEMISSSE
;
A
#
# COMPACT_ATOMS: atom_id res chain seq x y z
N SER A 1 -18.12 12.77 1.61
CA SER A 1 -16.73 12.62 2.02
C SER A 1 -15.81 13.50 1.18
N GLU A 2 -14.65 13.80 1.69
CA GLU A 2 -13.65 14.62 0.99
C GLU A 2 -13.21 13.94 -0.32
N VAL A 3 -13.03 12.65 -0.30
CA VAL A 3 -12.60 11.88 -1.48
C VAL A 3 -13.66 11.98 -2.59
N ARG A 4 -14.93 11.80 -2.26
CA ARG A 4 -16.00 11.89 -3.26
C ARG A 4 -16.12 13.29 -3.86
N LYS A 5 -15.88 14.32 -3.05
CA LYS A 5 -15.82 15.70 -3.53
C LYS A 5 -14.72 15.90 -4.57
N LEU A 6 -13.54 15.36 -4.29
CA LEU A 6 -12.40 15.43 -5.22
C LEU A 6 -12.70 14.68 -6.51
N LEU A 7 -13.30 13.50 -6.42
CA LEU A 7 -13.68 12.72 -7.60
C LEU A 7 -14.69 13.46 -8.47
N ARG A 8 -15.65 14.16 -7.83
CA ARG A 8 -16.63 14.97 -8.54
C ARG A 8 -15.98 16.13 -9.27
N GLN A 9 -15.03 16.81 -8.62
CA GLN A 9 -14.30 17.91 -9.23
C GLN A 9 -13.45 17.43 -10.43
N MET A 10 -12.86 16.25 -10.32
CA MET A 10 -12.13 15.64 -11.44
C MET A 10 -13.06 15.38 -12.62
N LYS A 11 -14.23 14.84 -12.35
CA LYS A 11 -15.23 14.52 -13.39
C LYS A 11 -15.82 15.75 -14.04
N GLU A 12 -16.33 16.67 -13.24
CA GLU A 12 -17.14 17.81 -13.73
C GLU A 12 -16.30 18.98 -14.22
N LEU A 13 -15.13 19.20 -13.61
CA LEU A 13 -14.28 20.36 -13.86
C LEU A 13 -12.95 20.01 -14.53
N ASP A 14 -12.71 18.73 -14.81
CA ASP A 14 -11.41 18.24 -15.28
C ASP A 14 -10.26 18.79 -14.42
N SER A 15 -10.47 18.84 -13.10
CA SER A 15 -9.56 19.51 -12.17
C SER A 15 -8.32 18.69 -11.90
N GLN A 16 -7.19 19.16 -12.41
CA GLN A 16 -5.87 18.57 -12.10
C GLN A 16 -5.47 18.83 -10.65
N THR A 17 -5.93 19.94 -10.07
CA THR A 17 -5.71 20.23 -8.65
C THR A 17 -6.41 19.19 -7.78
N ALA A 18 -7.64 18.81 -8.13
CA ALA A 18 -8.37 17.77 -7.41
C ALA A 18 -7.65 16.42 -7.53
N LEU A 19 -7.10 16.10 -8.69
CA LEU A 19 -6.27 14.89 -8.87
C LEU A 19 -5.04 14.93 -7.96
N ARG A 20 -4.36 16.06 -7.90
CA ARG A 20 -3.19 16.21 -7.03
C ARG A 20 -3.56 16.05 -5.55
N ASP A 21 -4.66 16.63 -5.13
CA ASP A 21 -5.12 16.50 -3.73
C ASP A 21 -5.50 15.05 -3.43
N PHE A 22 -6.17 14.37 -4.35
CA PHE A 22 -6.47 12.95 -4.22
C PHE A 22 -5.18 12.12 -4.16
N TYR A 23 -4.21 12.42 -5.01
CA TYR A 23 -2.89 11.79 -5.00
C TYR A 23 -2.22 11.95 -3.63
N ASN A 24 -2.19 13.17 -3.11
CA ASN A 24 -1.54 13.44 -1.82
C ASN A 24 -2.23 12.71 -0.66
N MET A 25 -3.54 12.54 -0.72
CA MET A 25 -4.31 11.85 0.32
C MET A 25 -4.11 10.32 0.29
N THR A 26 -3.83 9.76 -0.87
CA THR A 26 -3.88 8.31 -1.06
C THR A 26 -2.53 7.67 -1.39
N TYR A 27 -1.53 8.47 -1.79
CA TYR A 27 -0.25 7.98 -2.28
C TYR A 27 0.43 7.01 -1.29
N ASP A 28 0.56 7.42 -0.04
CA ASP A 28 1.30 6.61 0.95
C ASP A 28 0.66 5.23 1.15
N ARG A 29 -0.68 5.19 1.17
CA ARG A 29 -1.40 3.92 1.30
C ARG A 29 -1.15 3.03 0.08
N LEU A 30 -1.30 3.57 -1.12
CA LEU A 30 -1.11 2.81 -2.35
C LEU A 30 0.33 2.37 -2.52
N PHE A 31 1.28 3.22 -2.16
CA PHE A 31 2.70 2.88 -2.16
C PHE A 31 2.98 1.69 -1.23
N ARG A 32 2.44 1.71 -0.01
CA ARG A 32 2.64 0.60 0.93
C ARG A 32 2.09 -0.71 0.39
N ILE A 33 0.95 -0.68 -0.29
CA ILE A 33 0.36 -1.86 -0.93
C ILE A 33 1.30 -2.40 -2.00
N ALA A 34 1.75 -1.54 -2.91
CA ALA A 34 2.67 -1.94 -3.98
C ALA A 34 3.98 -2.49 -3.39
N TYR A 35 4.55 -1.80 -2.42
CA TYR A 35 5.79 -2.20 -1.78
C TYR A 35 5.67 -3.55 -1.06
N TYR A 36 4.51 -3.83 -0.48
CA TYR A 36 4.25 -5.13 0.13
C TYR A 36 4.46 -6.27 -0.86
N TYR A 37 4.03 -6.08 -2.10
CA TYR A 37 4.15 -7.10 -3.14
C TYR A 37 5.51 -7.10 -3.82
N VAL A 38 5.99 -5.95 -4.29
CA VAL A 38 7.19 -5.90 -5.15
C VAL A 38 8.49 -5.68 -4.38
N LYS A 39 8.45 -5.21 -3.14
CA LYS A 39 9.62 -5.06 -2.25
C LYS A 39 10.72 -4.12 -2.76
N GLN A 40 10.41 -3.26 -3.73
CA GLN A 40 11.34 -2.28 -4.27
C GLN A 40 10.68 -0.92 -4.38
N GLU A 41 11.37 0.11 -3.94
CA GLU A 41 10.85 1.46 -3.88
C GLU A 41 10.54 2.02 -5.27
N GLU A 42 11.49 1.89 -6.21
CA GLU A 42 11.32 2.41 -7.58
C GLU A 42 10.15 1.75 -8.29
N TRP A 43 10.00 0.44 -8.17
CA TRP A 43 8.88 -0.28 -8.77
C TRP A 43 7.55 0.13 -8.15
N SER A 44 7.55 0.34 -6.84
CA SER A 44 6.34 0.77 -6.13
C SER A 44 5.90 2.16 -6.59
N GLN A 45 6.83 3.09 -6.75
CA GLN A 45 6.55 4.44 -7.25
C GLN A 45 5.98 4.39 -8.67
N GLU A 46 6.59 3.60 -9.54
CA GLU A 46 6.13 3.45 -10.92
C GLU A 46 4.71 2.89 -10.99
N ILE A 47 4.44 1.84 -10.21
CA ILE A 47 3.11 1.22 -10.15
C ILE A 47 2.06 2.23 -9.70
N VAL A 48 2.33 2.96 -8.63
CA VAL A 48 1.38 3.93 -8.09
C VAL A 48 1.12 5.07 -9.07
N LEU A 49 2.17 5.56 -9.71
CA LEU A 49 2.03 6.61 -10.73
C LEU A 49 1.12 6.15 -11.87
N ASP A 50 1.34 4.93 -12.37
CA ASP A 50 0.51 4.36 -13.44
C ASP A 50 -0.96 4.24 -13.02
N ILE A 51 -1.20 3.87 -11.77
CA ILE A 51 -2.57 3.79 -11.22
C ILE A 51 -3.24 5.16 -11.21
N PHE A 52 -2.54 6.22 -10.78
CA PHE A 52 -3.13 7.56 -10.79
C PHE A 52 -3.41 8.07 -12.20
N LEU A 53 -2.56 7.77 -13.16
CA LEU A 53 -2.80 8.10 -14.57
C LEU A 53 -4.04 7.35 -15.09
N LYS A 54 -4.19 6.10 -14.72
CA LYS A 54 -5.38 5.30 -15.08
C LYS A 54 -6.63 5.88 -14.44
N LEU A 55 -6.58 6.23 -13.17
CA LEU A 55 -7.72 6.85 -12.48
C LEU A 55 -8.13 8.17 -13.14
N TRP A 56 -7.18 8.98 -13.54
CA TRP A 56 -7.46 10.22 -14.28
C TRP A 56 -8.17 9.94 -15.59
N LYS A 57 -7.72 8.96 -16.35
CA LYS A 57 -8.36 8.56 -17.60
C LYS A 57 -9.78 8.06 -17.39
N GLN A 58 -10.06 7.45 -16.24
CA GLN A 58 -11.35 6.90 -15.87
C GLN A 58 -12.19 7.85 -15.02
N ARG A 59 -11.81 9.12 -14.91
CA ARG A 59 -12.45 10.06 -13.98
C ARG A 59 -13.96 10.20 -14.15
N ASP A 60 -14.46 9.99 -15.37
CA ASP A 60 -15.90 10.11 -15.65
C ASP A 60 -16.74 9.03 -14.97
N THR A 61 -16.14 7.91 -14.63
CA THR A 61 -16.84 6.75 -14.04
C THR A 61 -16.48 6.46 -12.59
N LEU A 62 -15.53 7.19 -12.01
CA LEU A 62 -15.06 6.89 -10.64
C LEU A 62 -16.14 7.08 -9.58
N LEU A 63 -17.07 8.01 -9.78
CA LEU A 63 -18.19 8.21 -8.85
C LEU A 63 -19.16 7.02 -8.82
N ASP A 64 -19.17 6.22 -9.88
CA ASP A 64 -20.01 5.02 -9.96
C ASP A 64 -19.42 3.86 -9.14
N VAL A 65 -18.16 3.96 -8.76
CA VAL A 65 -17.49 2.97 -7.92
C VAL A 65 -17.99 3.13 -6.49
N LYS A 66 -18.51 2.05 -5.93
CA LYS A 66 -19.12 2.07 -4.59
C LYS A 66 -18.11 2.42 -3.50
N ASN A 67 -16.92 1.82 -3.56
CA ASN A 67 -15.84 2.08 -2.60
C ASN A 67 -14.54 2.28 -3.36
N ILE A 68 -14.13 3.53 -3.48
CA ILE A 68 -12.93 3.89 -4.24
C ILE A 68 -11.64 3.36 -3.59
N GLU A 69 -11.62 3.25 -2.27
CA GLU A 69 -10.45 2.71 -1.56
C GLU A 69 -10.23 1.24 -1.91
N ASP A 70 -11.29 0.45 -1.89
CA ASP A 70 -11.22 -0.97 -2.26
C ASP A 70 -10.86 -1.13 -3.74
N TYR A 71 -11.41 -0.27 -4.60
CA TYR A 71 -11.08 -0.27 -6.03
C TYR A 71 -9.60 0.02 -6.25
N CYS A 72 -9.06 1.04 -5.61
CA CYS A 72 -7.64 1.37 -5.70
C CYS A 72 -6.76 0.23 -5.19
N PHE A 73 -7.16 -0.41 -4.09
CA PHE A 73 -6.43 -1.57 -3.56
C PHE A 73 -6.32 -2.68 -4.60
N ILE A 74 -7.44 -3.02 -5.24
CA ILE A 74 -7.48 -4.07 -6.27
C ILE A 74 -6.60 -3.69 -7.46
N LEU A 75 -6.67 -2.43 -7.91
CA LEU A 75 -5.84 -1.96 -9.02
C LEU A 75 -4.35 -2.07 -8.71
N VAL A 76 -3.93 -1.62 -7.55
CA VAL A 76 -2.52 -1.66 -7.15
C VAL A 76 -2.05 -3.10 -6.97
N LYS A 77 -2.85 -3.94 -6.33
CA LYS A 77 -2.52 -5.35 -6.17
C LYS A 77 -2.33 -6.02 -7.54
N ASN A 78 -3.29 -5.86 -8.43
CA ASN A 78 -3.22 -6.48 -9.76
C ASN A 78 -2.03 -5.97 -10.56
N ALA A 79 -1.76 -4.66 -10.51
CA ALA A 79 -0.60 -4.06 -11.17
C ALA A 79 0.70 -4.59 -10.59
N SER A 80 0.78 -4.76 -9.28
CA SER A 80 1.95 -5.28 -8.60
C SER A 80 2.24 -6.73 -8.99
N LEU A 81 1.21 -7.57 -9.00
CA LEU A 81 1.35 -8.96 -9.41
C LEU A 81 1.73 -9.08 -10.89
N ASN A 82 1.16 -8.24 -11.75
CA ASN A 82 1.53 -8.19 -13.16
C ASN A 82 2.98 -7.76 -13.35
N TYR A 83 3.43 -6.80 -12.55
CA TYR A 83 4.82 -6.33 -12.59
C TYR A 83 5.78 -7.46 -12.23
N LEU A 84 5.50 -8.19 -11.15
CA LEU A 84 6.30 -9.33 -10.73
C LEU A 84 6.33 -10.44 -11.78
N GLU A 85 5.20 -10.69 -12.44
CA GLU A 85 5.12 -11.68 -13.51
C GLU A 85 5.99 -11.30 -14.69
N LYS A 86 5.94 -10.03 -15.13
CA LYS A 86 6.78 -9.52 -16.21
C LYS A 86 8.26 -9.60 -15.88
N GLU A 87 8.66 -9.21 -14.68
CA GLU A 87 10.05 -9.28 -14.23
C GLU A 87 10.54 -10.72 -14.17
N SER A 88 9.70 -11.64 -13.72
CA SER A 88 10.01 -13.07 -13.69
C SER A 88 10.25 -13.61 -15.10
N LYS A 89 9.40 -13.26 -16.06
CA LYS A 89 9.56 -13.65 -17.47
C LYS A 89 10.83 -13.04 -18.08
N TYR A 90 11.09 -11.77 -17.80
CA TYR A 90 12.29 -11.10 -18.27
C TYR A 90 13.55 -11.78 -17.72
N ALA A 91 13.59 -12.08 -16.44
CA ALA A 91 14.72 -12.77 -15.81
C ALA A 91 14.92 -14.18 -16.41
N THR A 92 13.84 -14.88 -16.73
CA THR A 92 13.88 -16.21 -17.37
C THR A 92 14.45 -16.13 -18.77
N ILE A 93 14.10 -15.09 -19.54
CA ILE A 93 14.57 -14.91 -20.91
C ILE A 93 16.05 -14.50 -20.95
N HIS A 94 16.48 -13.68 -20.01
CA HIS A 94 17.83 -13.08 -20.02
C HIS A 94 18.83 -13.74 -19.08
N SER A 95 18.43 -14.73 -18.30
CA SER A 95 19.34 -15.45 -17.41
C SER A 95 19.60 -16.85 -17.93
N ASP A 96 20.88 -17.22 -17.98
CA ASP A 96 21.33 -18.57 -18.35
C ASP A 96 21.06 -19.59 -17.22
N SER A 97 20.65 -19.13 -16.05
CA SER A 97 20.25 -19.97 -14.94
C SER A 97 18.72 -20.07 -14.94
N LEU A 98 18.21 -21.30 -14.94
CA LEU A 98 16.80 -21.54 -14.69
C LEU A 98 16.47 -20.92 -13.33
N PRO A 99 15.56 -19.93 -13.28
CA PRO A 99 15.13 -19.43 -11.99
C PRO A 99 14.49 -20.60 -11.25
N GLU A 100 14.89 -20.81 -10.00
CA GLU A 100 14.14 -21.70 -9.14
C GLU A 100 12.68 -21.25 -9.20
N PRO A 101 11.73 -22.18 -9.39
CA PRO A 101 10.33 -21.80 -9.32
C PRO A 101 10.11 -21.20 -7.95
N GLN A 102 10.00 -19.87 -7.91
CA GLN A 102 9.49 -19.22 -6.71
C GLN A 102 8.08 -19.77 -6.55
N GLU A 103 7.90 -20.51 -5.47
CA GLU A 103 6.58 -20.98 -5.07
C GLU A 103 5.70 -19.79 -4.70
N GLN A 104 5.30 -19.04 -5.71
CA GLN A 104 4.29 -18.02 -5.55
C GLN A 104 3.09 -18.36 -6.42
N SER A 105 2.73 -19.64 -6.41
CA SER A 105 1.42 -20.02 -6.87
C SER A 105 0.44 -19.71 -5.75
N TYR A 106 -0.01 -18.46 -5.69
CA TYR A 106 -1.15 -18.12 -4.83
C TYR A 106 -2.36 -18.83 -5.43
N SER A 107 -2.94 -19.77 -4.67
CA SER A 107 -4.25 -20.27 -5.04
C SER A 107 -5.22 -19.08 -5.01
N PRO A 108 -6.26 -19.06 -5.84
CA PRO A 108 -7.25 -17.98 -5.81
C PRO A 108 -7.85 -17.75 -4.43
N GLU A 109 -8.00 -18.80 -3.63
CA GLU A 109 -8.52 -18.70 -2.26
C GLU A 109 -7.53 -18.02 -1.31
N GLU A 110 -6.26 -18.40 -1.35
CA GLU A 110 -5.20 -17.74 -0.56
C GLU A 110 -5.05 -16.28 -0.94
N SER A 111 -5.15 -15.99 -2.23
CA SER A 111 -5.11 -14.62 -2.73
C SER A 111 -6.25 -13.77 -2.18
N LEU A 112 -7.49 -14.32 -2.15
CA LEU A 112 -8.65 -13.62 -1.62
C LEU A 112 -8.55 -13.35 -0.13
N ILE A 113 -8.16 -14.36 0.65
CA ILE A 113 -7.98 -14.23 2.10
C ILE A 113 -6.87 -13.21 2.39
N SER A 114 -5.77 -13.29 1.65
CA SER A 114 -4.66 -12.36 1.78
C SER A 114 -5.07 -10.92 1.46
N GLU A 115 -5.93 -10.73 0.44
CA GLU A 115 -6.46 -9.41 0.09
C GLU A 115 -7.29 -8.80 1.20
N GLU A 116 -8.23 -9.56 1.73
CA GLU A 116 -9.11 -9.09 2.78
C GLU A 116 -8.33 -8.73 4.05
N LEU A 117 -7.43 -9.61 4.47
CA LEU A 117 -6.59 -9.37 5.64
C LEU A 117 -5.66 -8.17 5.43
N PHE A 118 -5.09 -8.04 4.24
CA PHE A 118 -4.21 -6.94 3.94
C PHE A 118 -4.98 -5.61 3.89
N ALA A 119 -6.18 -5.60 3.34
CA ALA A 119 -7.03 -4.40 3.33
C ALA A 119 -7.39 -3.97 4.76
N ILE A 120 -7.73 -4.93 5.62
CA ILE A 120 -8.00 -4.67 7.05
C ILE A 120 -6.75 -4.10 7.72
N TYR A 121 -5.59 -4.69 7.46
CA TYR A 121 -4.31 -4.25 7.99
C TYR A 121 -3.98 -2.82 7.58
N VAL A 122 -4.11 -2.47 6.31
CA VAL A 122 -3.83 -1.12 5.80
C VAL A 122 -4.78 -0.09 6.45
N LYS A 123 -6.06 -0.42 6.56
CA LYS A 123 -7.04 0.43 7.23
C LYS A 123 -6.70 0.62 8.71
N ALA A 124 -6.27 -0.44 9.37
CA ALA A 124 -5.88 -0.39 10.77
C ALA A 124 -4.64 0.48 10.98
N LEU A 125 -3.64 0.38 10.08
CA LEU A 125 -2.47 1.25 10.11
C LEU A 125 -2.84 2.72 10.02
N ASP A 126 -3.77 3.06 9.13
CA ASP A 126 -4.20 4.44 8.94
C ASP A 126 -4.89 5.03 10.19
N ARG A 127 -5.42 4.19 11.07
CA ARG A 127 -6.05 4.60 12.32
C ARG A 127 -5.08 4.76 13.50
N LEU A 128 -3.85 4.32 13.35
CA LEU A 128 -2.86 4.49 14.41
C LEU A 128 -2.47 5.96 14.56
N PRO A 129 -2.14 6.41 15.78
CA PRO A 129 -1.52 7.72 15.97
C PRO A 129 -0.28 7.86 15.10
N GLU A 130 -0.02 9.04 14.58
CA GLU A 130 1.02 9.28 13.59
C GLU A 130 2.40 8.73 13.99
N ARG A 131 2.88 9.07 15.18
CA ARG A 131 4.21 8.63 15.64
C ARG A 131 4.27 7.11 15.83
N CYS A 132 3.22 6.54 16.36
CA CYS A 132 3.09 5.11 16.58
C CYS A 132 3.12 4.35 15.25
N ARG A 133 2.38 4.84 14.25
CA ARG A 133 2.35 4.29 12.90
C ARG A 133 3.71 4.37 12.23
N GLU A 134 4.36 5.52 12.30
CA GLU A 134 5.68 5.75 11.70
C GLU A 134 6.71 4.76 12.24
N ILE A 135 6.76 4.59 13.55
CA ILE A 135 7.70 3.66 14.20
C ILE A 135 7.40 2.22 13.79
N PHE A 136 6.12 1.84 13.79
CA PHE A 136 5.72 0.50 13.36
C PHE A 136 6.16 0.20 11.93
N ILE A 137 5.91 1.13 11.00
CA ILE A 137 6.27 0.96 9.59
C ILE A 137 7.78 0.83 9.43
N ARG A 138 8.56 1.69 10.08
CA ARG A 138 10.03 1.65 10.00
C ARG A 138 10.60 0.33 10.47
N ILE A 139 10.08 -0.21 11.55
CA ILE A 139 10.60 -1.46 12.12
C ILE A 139 10.07 -2.69 11.38
N ARG A 140 8.76 -2.76 11.18
CA ARG A 140 8.12 -3.97 10.65
C ARG A 140 8.14 -4.07 9.13
N GLU A 141 7.93 -2.97 8.44
CA GLU A 141 7.90 -2.96 6.97
C GLU A 141 9.26 -2.64 6.36
N GLU A 142 9.94 -1.62 6.87
CA GLU A 142 11.22 -1.19 6.33
C GLU A 142 12.42 -1.92 6.95
N LYS A 143 12.17 -2.76 7.94
CA LYS A 143 13.19 -3.61 8.59
C LYS A 143 14.33 -2.83 9.25
N GLN A 144 14.07 -1.61 9.68
CA GLN A 144 15.04 -0.84 10.44
C GLN A 144 15.20 -1.40 11.86
N SER A 145 16.40 -1.26 12.42
CA SER A 145 16.65 -1.65 13.80
C SER A 145 16.07 -0.62 14.78
N TYR A 146 15.82 -1.03 16.02
CA TYR A 146 15.39 -0.13 17.08
C TYR A 146 16.38 1.03 17.26
N ALA A 147 17.68 0.73 17.24
CA ALA A 147 18.73 1.73 17.40
C ALA A 147 18.70 2.75 16.26
N GLN A 148 18.49 2.30 15.02
CA GLN A 148 18.40 3.14 13.84
C GLN A 148 17.22 4.11 13.93
N VAL A 149 16.04 3.58 14.30
CA VAL A 149 14.84 4.40 14.44
C VAL A 149 14.99 5.41 15.58
N ALA A 150 15.57 4.98 16.70
CA ALA A 150 15.83 5.86 17.84
C ALA A 150 16.73 7.03 17.45
N GLU A 151 17.80 6.75 16.70
CA GLU A 151 18.73 7.77 16.22
C GLU A 151 18.05 8.75 15.27
N GLU A 152 17.34 8.23 14.27
CA GLU A 152 16.70 9.06 13.23
C GLU A 152 15.60 9.95 13.81
N LEU A 153 14.86 9.48 14.80
CA LEU A 153 13.75 10.22 15.41
C LEU A 153 14.17 11.00 16.68
N ASP A 154 15.43 10.90 17.08
CA ASP A 154 15.96 11.53 18.27
C ASP A 154 15.17 11.17 19.56
N ILE A 155 14.95 9.88 19.74
CA ILE A 155 14.26 9.31 20.91
C ILE A 155 15.05 8.12 21.43
N SER A 156 14.72 7.66 22.65
CA SER A 156 15.39 6.50 23.23
C SER A 156 14.89 5.20 22.59
N ILE A 157 15.72 4.16 22.65
CA ILE A 157 15.35 2.81 22.23
C ILE A 157 14.13 2.32 23.01
N LYS A 158 14.09 2.67 24.31
CA LYS A 158 12.95 2.33 25.18
C LYS A 158 11.65 2.97 24.68
N THR A 159 11.71 4.22 24.20
CA THR A 159 10.56 4.92 23.63
C THR A 159 10.12 4.25 22.32
N VAL A 160 11.08 3.84 21.47
CA VAL A 160 10.78 3.09 20.25
C VAL A 160 10.01 1.81 20.57
N ASP A 161 10.50 1.04 21.53
CA ASP A 161 9.84 -0.20 21.95
C ASP A 161 8.44 0.04 22.50
N ALA A 162 8.27 1.05 23.34
CA ALA A 162 6.96 1.40 23.90
C ALA A 162 5.96 1.77 22.82
N GLN A 163 6.37 2.57 21.84
CA GLN A 163 5.51 2.95 20.71
C GLN A 163 5.19 1.77 19.81
N LEU A 164 6.17 0.90 19.59
CA LEU A 164 5.95 -0.32 18.80
C LEU A 164 4.93 -1.23 19.47
N GLN A 165 5.04 -1.46 20.77
CA GLN A 165 4.10 -2.30 21.52
C GLN A 165 2.69 -1.70 21.51
N LYS A 166 2.59 -0.39 21.64
CA LYS A 166 1.30 0.32 21.52
C LYS A 166 0.68 0.10 20.14
N ALA A 167 1.47 0.21 19.08
CA ALA A 167 1.01 -0.04 17.72
C ALA A 167 0.50 -1.47 17.56
N VAL A 168 1.27 -2.46 17.99
CA VAL A 168 0.93 -3.87 17.89
C VAL A 168 -0.38 -4.17 18.63
N THR A 169 -0.53 -3.66 19.86
CA THR A 169 -1.74 -3.85 20.66
C THR A 169 -2.97 -3.28 19.96
N ARG A 170 -2.87 -2.05 19.47
CA ARG A 170 -3.98 -1.40 18.78
C ARG A 170 -4.35 -2.08 17.47
N LEU A 171 -3.34 -2.52 16.70
CA LEU A 171 -3.58 -3.26 15.46
C LEU A 171 -4.31 -4.57 15.72
N LYS A 172 -3.88 -5.32 16.73
CA LYS A 172 -4.57 -6.57 17.11
C LYS A 172 -6.02 -6.33 17.48
N GLU A 173 -6.30 -5.30 18.26
CA GLU A 173 -7.67 -4.95 18.66
C GLU A 173 -8.53 -4.59 17.45
N MET A 174 -8.01 -3.75 16.54
CA MET A 174 -8.74 -3.31 15.35
C MET A 174 -8.98 -4.46 14.37
N ILE A 175 -8.00 -5.32 14.18
CA ILE A 175 -8.13 -6.48 13.28
C ILE A 175 -9.13 -7.49 13.87
N SER A 176 -9.06 -7.76 15.17
CA SER A 176 -9.99 -8.68 15.83
C SER A 176 -11.43 -8.18 15.79
N SER A 177 -11.66 -6.87 15.90
CA SER A 177 -13.00 -6.30 15.88
C SER A 177 -13.61 -6.20 14.49
N SER A 178 -12.83 -6.45 13.44
CA SER A 178 -13.29 -6.41 12.05
C SER A 178 -13.90 -7.72 11.56
N GLU A 179 -13.88 -8.75 12.39
CA GLU A 179 -14.50 -10.04 12.08
C GLU A 179 -16.02 -10.02 12.24
#